data_031583152c08e0d21e6604ae4fbe8fb9
#
_entry.id   031583152c08e0d21e6604ae4fbe8fb9
#
_cell.length_a   1.000
_cell.length_b   1.000
_cell.length_c   1.000
_cell.angle_alpha   90.00
_cell.angle_beta   90.00
_cell.angle_gamma   90.00
#
_symmetry.space_group_name_H-M   'P 1'
#
loop_
_entity.id
_entity.type
_entity.pdbx_description
1 polymer ?
#
loop_
_entity_poly.entity_id
_entity_poly.type
_entity_poly.pdbx_seq_one_letter_code
_entity_poly.pdbx_strand_id
1 'polypeptide(L)'
;MNLEQPDEAGFLKLIEENRPKILKICRAYAWNPSDRDDLYQEILFQIWRALPGLKENAYAGTWLYRVALNTSISFVRKHAGRNSRATAFGHDDLARCIESAQEPEESDDGRLSRLYEGIAQLNETEKALVVLFLEDLSYEEIADALGLSANHVGVALHRAKKNIFVLMKEKEAVHE
;
A
#
# COMPACT_ATOMS: atom_id res chain seq x y z
N MET A 1 32.32 -13.05 -9.25
CA MET A 1 31.02 -12.51 -9.70
C MET A 1 30.89 -11.12 -9.11
N ASN A 2 31.30 -10.08 -9.88
CA ASN A 2 31.15 -8.70 -9.45
C ASN A 2 29.63 -8.40 -9.39
N LEU A 3 29.11 -8.32 -8.17
CA LEU A 3 27.85 -7.65 -7.92
C LEU A 3 28.14 -6.15 -8.17
N GLU A 4 27.74 -5.64 -9.31
CA GLU A 4 27.71 -4.21 -9.53
C GLU A 4 26.88 -3.61 -8.39
N GLN A 5 27.53 -2.80 -7.56
CA GLN A 5 26.82 -2.12 -6.48
C GLN A 5 25.81 -1.16 -7.11
N PRO A 6 24.59 -1.08 -6.59
CA PRO A 6 23.61 -0.13 -7.08
C PRO A 6 24.21 1.28 -7.05
N ASP A 7 23.93 2.08 -8.06
CA ASP A 7 24.27 3.50 -8.06
C ASP A 7 23.49 4.20 -6.94
N GLU A 8 24.18 4.59 -5.88
CA GLU A 8 23.58 5.22 -4.70
C GLU A 8 22.85 6.52 -5.06
N ALA A 9 23.41 7.32 -5.95
CA ALA A 9 22.80 8.58 -6.39
C ALA A 9 21.50 8.32 -7.18
N GLY A 10 21.52 7.33 -8.07
CA GLY A 10 20.34 6.89 -8.82
C GLY A 10 19.23 6.33 -7.91
N PHE A 11 19.63 5.55 -6.89
CA PHE A 11 18.68 5.05 -5.89
C PHE A 11 18.03 6.18 -5.10
N LEU A 12 18.82 7.11 -4.55
CA LEU A 12 18.29 8.23 -3.77
C LEU A 12 17.32 9.08 -4.59
N LYS A 13 17.66 9.39 -5.84
CA LYS A 13 16.77 10.10 -6.76
C LYS A 13 15.47 9.35 -7.01
N LEU A 14 15.54 8.04 -7.29
CA LEU A 14 14.37 7.19 -7.51
C LEU A 14 13.43 7.22 -6.28
N ILE A 15 13.99 7.11 -5.09
CA ILE A 15 13.20 7.12 -3.85
C ILE A 15 12.59 8.50 -3.61
N GLU A 16 13.33 9.58 -3.79
CA GLU A 16 12.84 10.95 -3.60
C GLU A 16 11.65 11.24 -4.52
N GLU A 17 11.78 10.92 -5.82
CA GLU A 17 10.71 11.10 -6.82
C GLU A 17 9.46 10.26 -6.55
N ASN A 18 9.60 9.10 -5.89
CA ASN A 18 8.50 8.16 -5.66
C ASN A 18 8.09 8.03 -4.19
N ARG A 19 8.68 8.83 -3.29
CA ARG A 19 8.38 8.80 -1.86
C ARG A 19 6.89 8.89 -1.53
N PRO A 20 6.11 9.83 -2.10
CA PRO A 20 4.67 9.93 -1.81
C PRO A 20 3.91 8.65 -2.18
N LYS A 21 4.26 8.01 -3.30
CA LYS A 21 3.65 6.76 -3.77
C LYS A 21 3.92 5.61 -2.79
N ILE A 22 5.19 5.48 -2.34
CA ILE A 22 5.57 4.45 -1.37
C ILE A 22 4.83 4.66 -0.04
N LEU A 23 4.73 5.89 0.45
CA LEU A 23 4.03 6.22 1.69
C LEU A 23 2.53 5.90 1.61
N LYS A 24 1.87 6.16 0.48
CA LYS A 24 0.46 5.78 0.26
C LYS A 24 0.27 4.26 0.32
N ILE A 25 1.20 3.48 -0.27
CA ILE A 25 1.19 2.02 -0.16
C ILE A 25 1.34 1.61 1.30
N CYS A 26 2.32 2.16 2.03
CA CYS A 26 2.51 1.86 3.44
C CYS A 26 1.25 2.16 4.26
N ARG A 27 0.57 3.27 4.02
CA ARG A 27 -0.68 3.64 4.69
C ARG A 27 -1.81 2.65 4.41
N ALA A 28 -1.88 2.10 3.21
CA ALA A 28 -2.89 1.10 2.86
C ALA A 28 -2.67 -0.27 3.51
N TYR A 29 -1.42 -0.64 3.80
CA TYR A 29 -1.05 -1.97 4.29
C TYR A 29 -0.66 -2.02 5.76
N ALA A 30 -0.25 -0.89 6.36
CA ALA A 30 0.14 -0.80 7.75
C ALA A 30 -0.69 0.27 8.47
N TRP A 31 -1.47 -0.16 9.48
CA TRP A 31 -2.41 0.71 10.18
C TRP A 31 -1.71 1.64 11.16
N ASN A 32 -0.80 1.10 11.99
CA ASN A 32 -0.10 1.89 12.98
C ASN A 32 1.17 2.56 12.42
N PRO A 33 1.59 3.71 12.97
CA PRO A 33 2.78 4.43 12.49
C PRO A 33 4.07 3.61 12.52
N SER A 34 4.30 2.83 13.58
CA SER A 34 5.52 2.01 13.71
C SER A 34 5.61 0.96 12.60
N ASP A 35 4.51 0.26 12.31
CA ASP A 35 4.49 -0.73 11.22
C ASP A 35 4.64 -0.06 9.85
N ARG A 36 4.16 1.20 9.69
CA ARG A 36 4.39 1.98 8.46
C ARG A 36 5.86 2.29 8.25
N ASP A 37 6.56 2.71 9.30
CA ASP A 37 7.98 3.02 9.24
C ASP A 37 8.79 1.75 8.94
N ASP A 38 8.47 0.64 9.60
CA ASP A 38 9.11 -0.65 9.36
C ASP A 38 8.86 -1.14 7.92
N LEU A 39 7.62 -1.04 7.44
CA LEU A 39 7.25 -1.40 6.07
C LEU A 39 7.95 -0.51 5.05
N TYR A 40 8.03 0.80 5.31
CA TYR A 40 8.73 1.74 4.44
C TYR A 40 10.22 1.36 4.30
N GLN A 41 10.90 1.10 5.40
CA GLN A 41 12.30 0.66 5.40
C GLN A 41 12.48 -0.67 4.65
N GLU A 42 11.58 -1.64 4.87
CA GLU A 42 11.63 -2.92 4.15
C GLU A 42 11.44 -2.74 2.64
N ILE A 43 10.52 -1.86 2.22
CA ILE A 43 10.33 -1.52 0.79
C ILE A 43 11.61 -0.91 0.21
N LEU A 44 12.22 0.06 0.88
CA LEU A 44 13.48 0.68 0.43
C LEU A 44 14.59 -0.36 0.28
N PHE A 45 14.71 -1.27 1.24
CA PHE A 45 15.69 -2.36 1.19
C PHE A 45 15.46 -3.29 0.01
N GLN A 46 14.21 -3.67 -0.27
CA GLN A 46 13.89 -4.54 -1.40
C GLN A 46 14.10 -3.83 -2.75
N ILE A 47 13.80 -2.54 -2.86
CA ILE A 47 14.11 -1.72 -4.04
C ILE A 47 15.62 -1.68 -4.27
N TRP A 48 16.41 -1.39 -3.21
CA TRP A 48 17.87 -1.37 -3.28
C TRP A 48 18.45 -2.70 -3.80
N ARG A 49 17.96 -3.81 -3.29
CA ARG A 49 18.39 -5.15 -3.71
C ARG A 49 18.02 -5.50 -5.15
N ALA A 50 16.88 -5.03 -5.61
CA ALA A 50 16.35 -5.36 -6.93
C ALA A 50 16.82 -4.40 -8.03
N LEU A 51 17.35 -3.21 -7.66
CA LEU A 51 17.78 -2.17 -8.58
C LEU A 51 18.84 -2.63 -9.61
N PRO A 52 19.88 -3.43 -9.24
CA PRO A 52 20.87 -3.90 -10.20
C PRO A 52 20.32 -4.79 -11.32
N GLY A 53 19.16 -5.40 -11.09
CA GLY A 53 18.47 -6.23 -12.08
C GLY A 53 17.53 -5.46 -13.00
N LEU A 54 17.35 -4.16 -12.77
CA LEU A 54 16.48 -3.32 -13.56
C LEU A 54 17.17 -2.95 -14.88
N LYS A 55 16.80 -3.66 -15.94
CA LYS A 55 17.25 -3.33 -17.31
C LYS A 55 16.56 -2.06 -17.77
N GLU A 56 17.38 -1.04 -18.10
CA GLU A 56 17.04 0.25 -18.71
C GLU A 56 15.56 0.70 -18.75
N ASN A 57 15.27 1.69 -17.93
CA ASN A 57 14.30 2.82 -18.07
C ASN A 57 12.86 2.62 -18.57
N ALA A 58 12.47 1.54 -19.22
CA ALA A 58 11.15 1.48 -19.85
C ALA A 58 9.98 1.24 -18.88
N TYR A 59 10.23 0.69 -17.69
CA TYR A 59 9.18 0.25 -16.75
C TYR A 59 9.44 0.60 -15.27
N ALA A 60 10.27 1.62 -15.02
CA ALA A 60 10.67 1.96 -13.64
C ALA A 60 9.47 2.26 -12.72
N GLY A 61 8.40 2.87 -13.25
CA GLY A 61 7.19 3.18 -12.48
C GLY A 61 6.44 1.92 -12.06
N THR A 62 6.08 1.06 -13.00
CA THR A 62 5.32 -0.18 -12.74
C THR A 62 6.15 -1.18 -11.92
N TRP A 63 7.44 -1.27 -12.19
CA TRP A 63 8.36 -2.12 -11.44
C TRP A 63 8.43 -1.73 -9.96
N LEU A 64 8.53 -0.43 -9.66
CA LEU A 64 8.57 0.06 -8.28
C LEU A 64 7.28 -0.33 -7.52
N TYR A 65 6.12 -0.17 -8.14
CA TYR A 65 4.86 -0.59 -7.55
C TYR A 65 4.83 -2.10 -7.29
N ARG A 66 5.34 -2.91 -8.23
CA ARG A 66 5.44 -4.37 -8.08
C ARG A 66 6.30 -4.75 -6.87
N VAL A 67 7.47 -4.14 -6.72
CA VAL A 67 8.36 -4.39 -5.57
C VAL A 67 7.68 -3.96 -4.27
N ALA A 68 7.13 -2.75 -4.22
CA ALA A 68 6.50 -2.22 -3.02
C ALA A 68 5.28 -3.04 -2.59
N LEU A 69 4.40 -3.41 -3.52
CA LEU A 69 3.21 -4.22 -3.22
C LEU A 69 3.56 -5.64 -2.77
N ASN A 70 4.48 -6.32 -3.44
CA ASN A 70 4.92 -7.66 -3.05
C ASN A 70 5.56 -7.65 -1.65
N THR A 71 6.34 -6.63 -1.35
CA THR A 71 6.93 -6.43 -0.01
C THR A 71 5.84 -6.21 1.02
N SER A 72 4.85 -5.35 0.73
CA SER A 72 3.75 -5.04 1.65
C SER A 72 2.89 -6.27 1.95
N ILE A 73 2.54 -7.06 0.94
CA ILE A 73 1.79 -8.31 1.10
C ILE A 73 2.58 -9.30 1.98
N SER A 74 3.89 -9.45 1.71
CA SER A 74 4.76 -10.33 2.49
C SER A 74 4.90 -9.85 3.94
N PHE A 75 4.98 -8.55 4.15
CA PHE A 75 5.05 -7.92 5.46
C PHE A 75 3.77 -8.22 6.28
N VAL A 76 2.60 -7.97 5.71
CA VAL A 76 1.31 -8.25 6.38
C VAL A 76 1.17 -9.72 6.73
N ARG A 77 1.53 -10.63 5.83
CA ARG A 77 1.48 -12.09 6.10
C ARG A 77 2.38 -12.52 7.25
N LYS A 78 3.59 -11.96 7.33
CA LYS A 78 4.51 -12.22 8.46
C LYS A 78 3.96 -11.70 9.78
N HIS A 79 3.34 -10.52 9.77
CA HIS A 79 2.79 -9.89 10.97
C HIS A 79 1.47 -10.52 11.40
N ALA A 80 0.62 -10.95 10.49
CA ALA A 80 -0.58 -11.74 10.79
C ALA A 80 -0.25 -13.04 11.53
N GLY A 81 0.84 -13.72 11.16
CA GLY A 81 1.33 -14.90 11.86
C GLY A 81 1.86 -14.64 13.29
N ARG A 82 2.34 -13.45 13.56
CA ARG A 82 2.75 -13.01 14.92
C ARG A 82 1.57 -12.58 15.77
N ASN A 83 0.60 -11.88 15.19
CA ASN A 83 -0.59 -11.38 15.86
C ASN A 83 -1.66 -12.45 16.10
N SER A 84 -1.64 -13.58 15.42
CA SER A 84 -2.55 -14.68 15.74
C SER A 84 -2.26 -15.37 17.08
N ARG A 85 -1.15 -15.02 17.75
CA ARG A 85 -0.84 -15.37 19.15
C ARG A 85 -1.15 -14.25 20.15
N ALA A 86 -1.42 -13.04 19.69
CA ALA A 86 -1.80 -11.90 20.51
C ALA A 86 -3.24 -11.51 20.15
N THR A 87 -4.17 -12.09 20.90
CA THR A 87 -5.52 -11.61 21.23
C THR A 87 -6.29 -10.81 20.17
N ALA A 88 -7.54 -11.24 19.97
CA ALA A 88 -8.60 -10.43 19.42
C ALA A 88 -8.35 -8.92 19.71
N PHE A 89 -8.27 -8.12 18.66
CA PHE A 89 -8.19 -6.66 18.77
C PHE A 89 -9.38 -6.18 19.64
N GLY A 90 -9.08 -5.79 20.86
CA GLY A 90 -10.02 -5.12 21.70
C GLY A 90 -10.34 -3.74 21.11
N HIS A 91 -11.55 -3.26 21.32
CA HIS A 91 -12.03 -1.95 20.89
C HIS A 91 -11.12 -0.80 21.38
N ASP A 92 -10.36 -1.00 22.47
CA ASP A 92 -9.39 -0.06 23.05
C ASP A 92 -8.11 0.10 22.23
N ASP A 93 -7.65 -0.94 21.52
CA ASP A 93 -6.45 -0.85 20.68
C ASP A 93 -6.74 -0.08 19.38
N LEU A 94 -7.98 -0.15 18.89
CA LEU A 94 -8.45 0.65 17.76
C LEU A 94 -8.49 2.15 18.10
N ALA A 95 -8.95 2.49 19.29
CA ALA A 95 -9.01 3.89 19.77
C ALA A 95 -7.60 4.50 19.93
N ARG A 96 -6.62 3.74 20.46
CA ARG A 96 -5.22 4.18 20.57
C ARG A 96 -4.54 4.34 19.21
N CYS A 97 -4.84 3.47 18.24
CA CYS A 97 -4.34 3.61 16.87
C CYS A 97 -4.93 4.85 16.17
N ILE A 98 -6.18 5.21 16.48
CA ILE A 98 -6.83 6.41 15.95
C ILE A 98 -6.20 7.67 16.54
N GLU A 99 -5.92 7.70 17.85
CA GLU A 99 -5.29 8.86 18.53
C GLU A 99 -3.83 9.09 18.08
N SER A 100 -3.06 8.06 17.80
CA SER A 100 -1.68 8.19 17.31
C SER A 100 -1.58 8.50 15.82
N ALA A 101 -2.64 8.32 15.05
CA ALA A 101 -2.71 8.65 13.62
C ALA A 101 -3.04 10.13 13.35
N GLN A 102 -3.19 10.93 14.40
CA GLN A 102 -3.39 12.37 14.28
C GLN A 102 -2.04 13.10 14.14
N GLU A 103 -1.35 12.92 13.03
CA GLU A 103 -0.62 14.05 12.48
C GLU A 103 -1.65 14.96 11.83
N PRO A 104 -1.70 16.25 12.18
CA PRO A 104 -2.61 17.20 11.56
C PRO A 104 -2.13 17.48 10.14
N GLU A 105 -2.57 16.70 9.16
CA GLU A 105 -2.67 17.19 7.80
C GLU A 105 -3.85 18.16 7.78
N GLU A 106 -3.52 19.44 7.71
CA GLU A 106 -4.46 20.51 7.53
C GLU A 106 -5.44 20.17 6.41
N SER A 107 -6.76 20.26 6.73
CA SER A 107 -7.89 20.23 5.79
C SER A 107 -8.37 18.92 5.19
N ASP A 108 -8.12 17.78 5.74
CA ASP A 108 -8.92 16.60 5.39
C ASP A 108 -10.09 16.47 6.38
N ASP A 109 -11.32 16.58 5.89
CA ASP A 109 -12.56 16.44 6.68
C ASP A 109 -12.83 14.98 7.17
N GLY A 110 -11.78 14.20 7.37
CA GLY A 110 -11.82 12.79 7.77
C GLY A 110 -12.18 11.81 6.64
N ARG A 111 -12.42 12.29 5.42
CA ARG A 111 -12.77 11.42 4.26
C ARG A 111 -11.62 10.53 3.86
N LEU A 112 -10.40 11.07 3.85
CA LEU A 112 -9.21 10.30 3.49
C LEU A 112 -8.94 9.19 4.52
N SER A 113 -9.09 9.49 5.80
CA SER A 113 -8.97 8.48 6.86
C SER A 113 -9.99 7.36 6.67
N ARG A 114 -11.27 7.69 6.44
CA ARG A 114 -12.33 6.72 6.16
C ARG A 114 -12.08 5.88 4.90
N LEU A 115 -11.51 6.51 3.86
CA LEU A 115 -11.12 5.78 2.64
C LEU A 115 -10.06 4.71 2.95
N TYR A 116 -9.00 5.08 3.68
CA TYR A 116 -7.96 4.12 4.06
C TYR A 116 -8.47 3.03 5.01
N GLU A 117 -9.40 3.35 5.89
CA GLU A 117 -10.08 2.35 6.71
C GLU A 117 -10.89 1.35 5.88
N GLY A 118 -11.58 1.83 4.84
CA GLY A 118 -12.26 0.96 3.88
C GLY A 118 -11.28 0.09 3.08
N ILE A 119 -10.19 0.68 2.61
CA ILE A 119 -9.12 -0.04 1.91
C ILE A 119 -8.50 -1.13 2.81
N ALA A 120 -8.29 -0.84 4.09
CA ALA A 120 -7.71 -1.81 5.03
C ALA A 120 -8.54 -3.10 5.17
N GLN A 121 -9.85 -3.03 4.95
CA GLN A 121 -10.77 -4.17 5.05
C GLN A 121 -10.86 -5.01 3.76
N LEU A 122 -10.31 -4.55 2.66
CA LEU A 122 -10.25 -5.28 1.40
C LEU A 122 -9.27 -6.46 1.48
N ASN A 123 -9.51 -7.48 0.65
CA ASN A 123 -8.51 -8.52 0.46
C ASN A 123 -7.25 -7.98 -0.23
N GLU A 124 -6.13 -8.73 -0.18
CA GLU A 124 -4.83 -8.27 -0.68
C GLU A 124 -4.86 -7.83 -2.15
N THR A 125 -5.58 -8.54 -3.01
CA THR A 125 -5.69 -8.25 -4.45
C THR A 125 -6.53 -6.98 -4.69
N GLU A 126 -7.69 -6.88 -4.05
CA GLU A 126 -8.55 -5.70 -4.15
C GLU A 126 -7.86 -4.44 -3.62
N LYS A 127 -7.12 -4.58 -2.51
CA LYS A 127 -6.32 -3.50 -1.93
C LYS A 127 -5.26 -2.99 -2.91
N ALA A 128 -4.48 -3.90 -3.50
CA ALA A 128 -3.48 -3.55 -4.50
C ALA A 128 -4.09 -2.84 -5.72
N LEU A 129 -5.22 -3.35 -6.25
CA LEU A 129 -5.95 -2.74 -7.36
C LEU A 129 -6.39 -1.30 -7.05
N VAL A 130 -6.97 -1.09 -5.87
CA VAL A 130 -7.46 0.24 -5.47
C VAL A 130 -6.30 1.21 -5.28
N VAL A 131 -5.22 0.79 -4.63
CA VAL A 131 -4.04 1.65 -4.41
C VAL A 131 -3.43 2.08 -5.75
N LEU A 132 -3.26 1.17 -6.71
CA LEU A 132 -2.73 1.51 -8.03
C LEU A 132 -3.68 2.41 -8.83
N PHE A 133 -4.98 2.18 -8.70
CA PHE A 133 -5.99 3.04 -9.33
C PHE A 133 -5.97 4.46 -8.76
N LEU A 134 -5.75 4.63 -7.46
CA LEU A 134 -5.62 5.94 -6.81
C LEU A 134 -4.31 6.67 -7.18
N GLU A 135 -3.37 5.99 -7.81
CA GLU A 135 -2.14 6.55 -8.40
C GLU A 135 -2.30 6.86 -9.89
N ASP A 136 -3.56 6.91 -10.38
CA ASP A 136 -3.91 7.22 -11.78
C ASP A 136 -3.29 6.27 -12.82
N LEU A 137 -2.95 5.03 -12.43
CA LEU A 137 -2.48 4.04 -13.39
C LEU A 137 -3.62 3.56 -14.29
N SER A 138 -3.33 3.38 -15.57
CA SER A 138 -4.24 2.74 -16.52
C SER A 138 -4.48 1.27 -16.17
N TYR A 139 -5.54 0.68 -16.69
CA TYR A 139 -5.84 -0.73 -16.47
C TYR A 139 -4.74 -1.67 -17.02
N GLU A 140 -4.08 -1.26 -18.09
CA GLU A 140 -2.93 -1.96 -18.67
C GLU A 140 -1.72 -1.92 -17.74
N GLU A 141 -1.41 -0.76 -17.17
CA GLU A 141 -0.30 -0.61 -16.20
C GLU A 141 -0.57 -1.37 -14.91
N ILE A 142 -1.81 -1.33 -14.41
CA ILE A 142 -2.22 -2.12 -13.24
C ILE A 142 -2.11 -3.63 -13.54
N ALA A 143 -2.55 -4.05 -14.72
CA ALA A 143 -2.46 -5.43 -15.18
C ALA A 143 -1.00 -5.90 -15.23
N ASP A 144 -0.11 -5.08 -15.79
CA ASP A 144 1.33 -5.35 -15.81
C ASP A 144 1.93 -5.42 -14.40
N ALA A 145 1.60 -4.45 -13.53
CA ALA A 145 2.11 -4.42 -12.15
C ALA A 145 1.71 -5.67 -11.34
N LEU A 146 0.48 -6.16 -11.52
CA LEU A 146 -0.08 -7.26 -10.73
C LEU A 146 -0.01 -8.63 -11.42
N GLY A 147 0.44 -8.69 -12.67
CA GLY A 147 0.45 -9.94 -13.46
C GLY A 147 -0.95 -10.43 -13.81
N LEU A 148 -1.89 -9.52 -14.06
CA LEU A 148 -3.29 -9.78 -14.41
C LEU A 148 -3.57 -9.41 -15.86
N SER A 149 -4.77 -9.71 -16.36
CA SER A 149 -5.25 -9.13 -17.61
C SER A 149 -6.00 -7.81 -17.35
N ALA A 150 -5.97 -6.87 -18.29
CA ALA A 150 -6.68 -5.59 -18.16
C ALA A 150 -8.20 -5.77 -17.95
N ASN A 151 -8.78 -6.79 -18.59
CA ASN A 151 -10.20 -7.14 -18.40
C ASN A 151 -10.47 -7.60 -16.96
N HIS A 152 -9.59 -8.41 -16.39
CA HIS A 152 -9.69 -8.85 -14.98
C HIS A 152 -9.57 -7.64 -14.03
N VAL A 153 -8.63 -6.73 -14.30
CA VAL A 153 -8.48 -5.48 -13.54
C VAL A 153 -9.79 -4.70 -13.51
N GLY A 154 -10.43 -4.48 -14.67
CA GLY A 154 -11.69 -3.73 -14.75
C GLY A 154 -12.80 -4.33 -13.89
N VAL A 155 -13.01 -5.65 -13.98
CA VAL A 155 -14.04 -6.37 -13.20
C VAL A 155 -13.73 -6.36 -11.71
N ALA A 156 -12.48 -6.66 -11.33
CA ALA A 156 -12.09 -6.74 -9.93
C ALA A 156 -12.09 -5.36 -9.26
N LEU A 157 -11.64 -4.31 -9.98
CA LEU A 157 -11.67 -2.94 -9.49
C LEU A 157 -13.10 -2.42 -9.29
N HIS A 158 -14.03 -2.76 -10.20
CA HIS A 158 -15.44 -2.40 -10.03
C HIS A 158 -16.00 -3.01 -8.73
N ARG A 159 -15.69 -4.28 -8.46
CA ARG A 159 -16.10 -4.97 -7.24
C ARG A 159 -15.47 -4.35 -5.99
N ALA A 160 -14.16 -4.06 -6.02
CA ALA A 160 -13.46 -3.43 -4.92
C ALA A 160 -14.04 -2.06 -4.56
N LYS A 161 -14.32 -1.21 -5.56
CA LYS A 161 -14.98 0.09 -5.36
C LYS A 161 -16.35 -0.05 -4.71
N LYS A 162 -17.16 -1.03 -5.15
CA LYS A 162 -18.46 -1.31 -4.54
C LYS A 162 -18.33 -1.72 -3.08
N ASN A 163 -17.36 -2.57 -2.76
CA ASN A 163 -17.10 -3.02 -1.39
C ASN A 163 -16.71 -1.84 -0.49
N ILE A 164 -15.79 -0.97 -0.93
CA ILE A 164 -15.42 0.24 -0.18
C ILE A 164 -16.64 1.12 0.07
N PHE A 165 -17.47 1.35 -0.95
CA PHE A 165 -18.66 2.19 -0.83
C PHE A 165 -19.64 1.65 0.22
N VAL A 166 -19.86 0.34 0.27
CA VAL A 166 -20.70 -0.30 1.30
C VAL A 166 -20.10 -0.09 2.68
N LEU A 167 -18.80 -0.39 2.84
CA LEU A 167 -18.10 -0.23 4.12
C LEU A 167 -18.11 1.21 4.64
N MET A 168 -17.98 2.20 3.75
CA MET A 168 -18.04 3.60 4.13
C MET A 168 -19.45 4.02 4.56
N LYS A 169 -20.52 3.54 3.88
CA LYS A 169 -21.91 3.84 4.25
C LYS A 169 -22.36 3.19 5.56
N GLU A 170 -21.95 1.96 5.82
CA GLU A 170 -22.28 1.28 7.08
C GLU A 170 -21.72 2.03 8.29
N LYS A 171 -20.55 2.67 8.14
CA LYS A 171 -19.95 3.49 9.21
C LYS A 171 -20.65 4.85 9.39
N GLU A 172 -21.19 5.45 8.34
CA GLU A 172 -21.99 6.68 8.47
C GLU A 172 -23.29 6.43 9.25
N ALA A 173 -23.93 5.28 9.03
CA ALA A 173 -25.16 4.92 9.72
C ALA A 173 -25.00 4.58 11.21
N VAL A 174 -23.78 4.30 11.66
CA VAL A 174 -23.48 4.01 13.09
C VAL A 174 -23.18 5.30 13.89
N HIS A 175 -22.93 6.43 13.21
CA HIS A 175 -22.57 7.72 13.82
C HIS A 175 -23.74 8.74 13.85
N GLU A 176 -24.94 8.36 13.36
CA GLU A 176 -26.21 9.06 13.57
C GLU A 176 -27.00 8.46 14.75
#